data_517e16b405aab2cf4e3ed9a894660e5a
#
_entry.id   517e16b405aab2cf4e3ed9a894660e5a
#
_cell.length_a   1.000
_cell.length_b   1.000
_cell.length_c   1.000
_cell.angle_alpha   90.00
_cell.angle_beta   90.00
_cell.angle_gamma   90.00
#
_symmetry.space_group_name_H-M   'P 1'
#
loop_
_entity.id
_entity.type
_entity.pdbx_description
1 polymer ?
#
loop_
_entity_poly.entity_id
_entity_poly.type
_entity_poly.pdbx_seq_one_letter_code
_entity_poly.pdbx_strand_id
1 'polypeptide(L)'
;MLKTIFAGGVEDASPARRDVSLPQGMNRILLVSTQPWVFPARLCMALRLAGAHVEGASPSYGFLGHSAAPLAWHRLRPWRMGPDLARAVRRARPDRLVPCDDAATALLVALHADRATRSLVEASLGNSESFPVALSKGAQMRLATQLGVPIPPTVFVPDRAAFDLAIAGATLPCVLKVDGTFGGTGVAIVSDARAAGAAWDRLTIRPSVLAAAKGAVLERSVRPLMDRQNWRASPPHLQAFVAGRLANRAVVCERGRVVAGVSVTVLQTAGARGPSSVVQVVDHPGMAASAAAFVARLGLSGFHGFDFVLGPDDRALMLEMNPRATPICHLAQAGKHGLAAAMLEAMGTHAPPTTLPAPGETVALFPNEMTRDSTSPYLQGWHDVPCNDLPLLRSVLADIAMTSRIANFRGWLRNFSQRRSPAPASCRSCAPPADP
;
A
#
# COMPACT_ATOMS: atom_id res chain seq x y z
N MET A 1 -35.38 4.88 20.32
CA MET A 1 -35.58 4.57 18.91
C MET A 1 -34.28 4.10 18.23
N LEU A 2 -33.47 3.24 18.91
CA LEU A 2 -32.14 2.77 18.45
C LEU A 2 -31.93 1.25 18.73
N LYS A 3 -33.01 0.49 19.02
CA LYS A 3 -32.90 -0.94 19.37
C LYS A 3 -33.40 -1.92 18.30
N THR A 4 -33.81 -1.45 17.11
CA THR A 4 -34.50 -2.30 16.12
C THR A 4 -33.67 -2.55 14.84
N ILE A 5 -32.38 -2.22 14.80
CA ILE A 5 -31.55 -2.32 13.57
C ILE A 5 -30.57 -3.53 13.60
N PHE A 6 -30.46 -4.27 14.70
CA PHE A 6 -29.44 -5.33 14.85
C PHE A 6 -29.99 -6.76 14.99
N ALA A 7 -31.16 -7.04 14.45
CA ALA A 7 -31.70 -8.40 14.38
C ALA A 7 -31.95 -8.79 12.92
N GLY A 8 -30.89 -9.02 12.17
CA GLY A 8 -30.92 -9.62 10.83
C GLY A 8 -29.70 -10.50 10.67
N GLY A 9 -29.90 -11.81 10.79
CA GLY A 9 -28.87 -12.80 10.48
C GLY A 9 -28.42 -12.61 9.03
N VAL A 10 -27.12 -12.60 8.81
CA VAL A 10 -26.52 -12.59 7.46
C VAL A 10 -26.70 -14.00 6.90
N GLU A 11 -27.79 -14.24 6.21
CA GLU A 11 -27.90 -15.37 5.30
C GLU A 11 -26.90 -15.17 4.15
N ASP A 12 -26.20 -16.22 3.81
CA ASP A 12 -25.18 -16.34 2.77
C ASP A 12 -25.86 -16.27 1.38
N ALA A 13 -26.43 -15.11 1.04
CA ALA A 13 -27.01 -14.82 -0.26
C ALA A 13 -25.89 -14.51 -1.26
N SER A 14 -25.27 -15.58 -1.78
CA SER A 14 -24.53 -15.49 -3.03
C SER A 14 -25.48 -14.98 -4.12
N PRO A 15 -25.26 -13.80 -4.74
CA PRO A 15 -26.14 -13.33 -5.80
C PRO A 15 -26.10 -14.31 -6.95
N ALA A 16 -27.29 -14.84 -7.30
CA ALA A 16 -27.48 -15.72 -8.43
C ALA A 16 -26.90 -15.09 -9.70
N ARG A 17 -26.06 -15.86 -10.38
CA ARG A 17 -25.47 -15.50 -11.67
C ARG A 17 -26.59 -15.14 -12.65
N ARG A 18 -26.65 -13.89 -13.09
CA ARG A 18 -27.22 -13.57 -14.39
C ARG A 18 -26.12 -13.86 -15.41
N ASP A 19 -26.28 -14.89 -16.21
CA ASP A 19 -25.52 -15.12 -17.43
C ASP A 19 -25.92 -14.03 -18.42
N VAL A 20 -25.39 -12.82 -18.22
CA VAL A 20 -25.52 -11.73 -19.17
C VAL A 20 -24.41 -11.97 -20.17
N SER A 21 -24.77 -12.35 -21.40
CA SER A 21 -23.84 -12.34 -22.51
C SER A 21 -23.22 -10.93 -22.63
N LEU A 22 -21.93 -10.82 -22.29
CA LEU A 22 -21.22 -9.56 -22.31
C LEU A 22 -21.12 -9.06 -23.76
N PRO A 23 -21.20 -7.74 -24.01
CA PRO A 23 -20.91 -7.17 -25.33
C PRO A 23 -19.53 -7.64 -25.81
N GLN A 24 -19.42 -8.05 -27.07
CA GLN A 24 -18.15 -8.41 -27.65
C GLN A 24 -17.20 -7.20 -27.61
N GLY A 25 -15.97 -7.40 -27.10
CA GLY A 25 -14.94 -6.36 -26.99
C GLY A 25 -14.81 -5.68 -25.64
N MET A 26 -15.57 -6.10 -24.60
CA MET A 26 -15.42 -5.54 -23.24
C MET A 26 -14.23 -6.18 -22.52
N ASN A 27 -13.25 -5.37 -22.10
CA ASN A 27 -12.09 -5.82 -21.32
C ASN A 27 -12.51 -6.35 -19.93
N ARG A 28 -12.04 -7.55 -19.59
CA ARG A 28 -12.27 -8.23 -18.31
C ARG A 28 -11.07 -8.06 -17.42
N ILE A 29 -11.27 -7.49 -16.25
CA ILE A 29 -10.21 -7.20 -15.28
C ILE A 29 -10.52 -7.90 -13.96
N LEU A 30 -9.54 -8.59 -13.39
CA LEU A 30 -9.62 -9.12 -12.03
C LEU A 30 -8.69 -8.33 -11.12
N LEU A 31 -9.26 -7.55 -10.20
CA LEU A 31 -8.50 -6.90 -9.13
C LEU A 31 -8.21 -7.92 -8.02
N VAL A 32 -6.98 -7.94 -7.53
CA VAL A 32 -6.53 -8.84 -6.47
C VAL A 32 -5.98 -8.02 -5.31
N SER A 33 -6.58 -8.17 -4.13
CA SER A 33 -6.10 -7.54 -2.91
C SER A 33 -6.07 -8.53 -1.75
N THR A 34 -5.04 -8.47 -0.92
CA THR A 34 -4.91 -9.30 0.29
C THR A 34 -5.06 -8.46 1.57
N GLN A 35 -5.11 -7.13 1.42
CA GLN A 35 -5.14 -6.18 2.54
C GLN A 35 -6.53 -5.53 2.70
N PRO A 36 -6.87 -5.10 3.93
CA PRO A 36 -8.11 -4.37 4.20
C PRO A 36 -7.99 -2.89 3.80
N TRP A 37 -7.61 -2.63 2.56
CA TRP A 37 -7.50 -1.27 2.02
C TRP A 37 -8.75 -0.88 1.24
N VAL A 38 -9.11 0.40 1.32
CA VAL A 38 -10.30 0.94 0.64
C VAL A 38 -10.02 1.21 -0.83
N PHE A 39 -8.78 1.62 -1.18
CA PHE A 39 -8.46 2.04 -2.54
C PHE A 39 -8.69 0.97 -3.63
N PRO A 40 -8.58 -0.36 -3.40
CA PRO A 40 -8.92 -1.34 -4.44
C PRO A 40 -10.36 -1.23 -4.93
N ALA A 41 -11.30 -0.96 -4.02
CA ALA A 41 -12.70 -0.71 -4.38
C ALA A 41 -12.86 0.60 -5.18
N ARG A 42 -12.08 1.64 -4.85
CA ARG A 42 -12.04 2.90 -5.59
C ARG A 42 -11.51 2.71 -7.02
N LEU A 43 -10.41 1.96 -7.16
CA LEU A 43 -9.86 1.62 -8.48
C LEU A 43 -10.82 0.74 -9.27
N CYS A 44 -11.51 -0.21 -8.63
CA CYS A 44 -12.55 -1.01 -9.24
C CYS A 44 -13.64 -0.12 -9.85
N MET A 45 -14.12 0.85 -9.07
CA MET A 45 -15.13 1.81 -9.53
C MET A 45 -14.61 2.65 -10.72
N ALA A 46 -13.38 3.15 -10.67
CA ALA A 46 -12.79 3.92 -11.76
C ALA A 46 -12.67 3.10 -13.06
N LEU A 47 -12.25 1.84 -12.97
CA LEU A 47 -12.18 0.93 -14.13
C LEU A 47 -13.57 0.62 -14.71
N ARG A 48 -14.57 0.45 -13.84
CA ARG A 48 -15.96 0.26 -14.30
C ARG A 48 -16.54 1.49 -15.00
N LEU A 49 -16.30 2.67 -14.45
CA LEU A 49 -16.71 3.93 -15.07
C LEU A 49 -16.02 4.14 -16.42
N ALA A 50 -14.79 3.65 -16.56
CA ALA A 50 -14.08 3.64 -17.84
C ALA A 50 -14.60 2.58 -18.84
N GLY A 51 -15.51 1.69 -18.43
CA GLY A 51 -16.16 0.70 -19.32
C GLY A 51 -15.67 -0.73 -19.20
N ALA A 52 -14.84 -1.07 -18.20
CA ALA A 52 -14.38 -2.45 -18.00
C ALA A 52 -15.41 -3.34 -17.29
N HIS A 53 -15.36 -4.64 -17.59
CA HIS A 53 -15.95 -5.68 -16.74
C HIS A 53 -14.98 -6.01 -15.62
N VAL A 54 -15.27 -5.60 -14.40
CA VAL A 54 -14.34 -5.74 -13.29
C VAL A 54 -14.90 -6.70 -12.25
N GLU A 55 -14.11 -7.71 -11.90
CA GLU A 55 -14.36 -8.61 -10.78
C GLU A 55 -13.29 -8.41 -9.70
N GLY A 56 -13.60 -8.75 -8.45
CA GLY A 56 -12.68 -8.60 -7.32
C GLY A 56 -12.32 -9.93 -6.69
N ALA A 57 -11.07 -10.10 -6.26
CA ALA A 57 -10.61 -11.23 -5.47
C ALA A 57 -9.93 -10.72 -4.19
N SER A 58 -10.50 -11.04 -3.02
CA SER A 58 -9.95 -10.60 -1.73
C SER A 58 -10.42 -11.49 -0.57
N PRO A 59 -9.74 -11.43 0.60
CA PRO A 59 -10.28 -11.99 1.83
C PRO A 59 -11.58 -11.31 2.26
N SER A 60 -12.37 -11.99 3.08
CA SER A 60 -13.65 -11.45 3.60
C SER A 60 -13.50 -10.25 4.54
N TYR A 61 -12.29 -10.01 5.07
CA TYR A 61 -11.99 -8.81 5.86
C TYR A 61 -11.57 -7.62 4.99
N GLY A 62 -11.41 -7.82 3.66
CA GLY A 62 -11.02 -6.77 2.72
C GLY A 62 -12.23 -5.97 2.22
N PHE A 63 -12.08 -4.66 2.13
CA PHE A 63 -13.18 -3.77 1.70
C PHE A 63 -13.64 -4.00 0.25
N LEU A 64 -12.80 -4.60 -0.59
CA LEU A 64 -13.20 -4.92 -1.97
C LEU A 64 -14.41 -5.88 -2.02
N GLY A 65 -14.51 -6.82 -1.07
CA GLY A 65 -15.64 -7.73 -0.96
C GLY A 65 -16.93 -7.08 -0.39
N HIS A 66 -16.81 -5.89 0.20
CA HIS A 66 -17.94 -5.14 0.75
C HIS A 66 -18.42 -4.02 -0.19
N SER A 67 -17.74 -3.83 -1.30
CA SER A 67 -18.05 -2.82 -2.31
C SER A 67 -19.09 -3.36 -3.30
N ALA A 68 -19.97 -2.49 -3.78
CA ALA A 68 -20.85 -2.76 -4.91
C ALA A 68 -20.15 -2.59 -6.27
N ALA A 69 -18.89 -2.13 -6.27
CA ALA A 69 -18.16 -1.86 -7.51
C ALA A 69 -17.80 -3.14 -8.30
N PRO A 70 -17.31 -4.25 -7.71
CA PRO A 70 -17.06 -5.47 -8.46
C PRO A 70 -18.36 -6.12 -8.95
N LEU A 71 -18.37 -6.59 -10.20
CA LEU A 71 -19.51 -7.34 -10.76
C LEU A 71 -19.65 -8.75 -10.17
N ALA A 72 -18.53 -9.30 -9.72
CA ALA A 72 -18.46 -10.51 -8.93
C ALA A 72 -17.29 -10.42 -7.94
N TRP A 73 -17.45 -11.08 -6.79
CA TRP A 73 -16.40 -11.16 -5.79
C TRP A 73 -16.01 -12.63 -5.55
N HIS A 74 -14.68 -12.85 -5.53
CA HIS A 74 -14.05 -14.15 -5.29
C HIS A 74 -13.35 -14.12 -3.94
N ARG A 75 -13.83 -14.90 -2.99
CA ARG A 75 -13.24 -14.99 -1.65
C ARG A 75 -11.88 -15.70 -1.71
N LEU A 76 -10.84 -15.03 -1.20
CA LEU A 76 -9.51 -15.60 -0.94
C LEU A 76 -9.41 -15.98 0.54
N ARG A 77 -9.31 -17.28 0.83
CA ARG A 77 -9.11 -17.74 2.21
C ARG A 77 -7.65 -17.57 2.60
N PRO A 78 -7.32 -16.97 3.77
CA PRO A 78 -5.95 -16.68 4.16
C PRO A 78 -4.98 -17.87 4.07
N TRP A 79 -5.47 -19.08 4.38
CA TRP A 79 -4.66 -20.31 4.32
C TRP A 79 -4.62 -20.98 2.94
N ARG A 80 -5.34 -20.44 1.94
CA ARG A 80 -5.50 -21.02 0.59
C ARG A 80 -5.49 -19.96 -0.52
N MET A 81 -4.86 -18.79 -0.29
CA MET A 81 -4.95 -17.66 -1.23
C MET A 81 -4.53 -18.05 -2.66
N GLY A 82 -3.42 -18.76 -2.84
CA GLY A 82 -2.96 -19.20 -4.17
C GLY A 82 -3.98 -20.08 -4.91
N PRO A 83 -4.42 -21.22 -4.35
CA PRO A 83 -5.45 -22.05 -4.96
C PRO A 83 -6.78 -21.34 -5.20
N ASP A 84 -7.19 -20.43 -4.29
CA ASP A 84 -8.43 -19.68 -4.45
C ASP A 84 -8.30 -18.64 -5.57
N LEU A 85 -7.14 -17.99 -5.68
CA LEU A 85 -6.84 -17.06 -6.79
C LEU A 85 -6.82 -17.79 -8.14
N ALA A 86 -6.15 -18.93 -8.23
CA ALA A 86 -6.17 -19.75 -9.46
C ALA A 86 -7.59 -20.14 -9.88
N ARG A 87 -8.47 -20.44 -8.91
CA ARG A 87 -9.89 -20.69 -9.18
C ARG A 87 -10.62 -19.42 -9.65
N ALA A 88 -10.35 -18.27 -9.03
CA ALA A 88 -10.93 -16.99 -9.42
C ALA A 88 -10.55 -16.64 -10.87
N VAL A 89 -9.28 -16.78 -11.24
CA VAL A 89 -8.78 -16.56 -12.61
C VAL A 89 -9.51 -17.45 -13.61
N ARG A 90 -9.63 -18.77 -13.33
CA ARG A 90 -10.36 -19.69 -14.22
C ARG A 90 -11.84 -19.34 -14.40
N ARG A 91 -12.48 -18.79 -13.35
CA ARG A 91 -13.88 -18.39 -13.38
C ARG A 91 -14.12 -17.06 -14.08
N ALA A 92 -13.33 -16.06 -13.70
CA ALA A 92 -13.44 -14.71 -14.21
C ALA A 92 -12.94 -14.60 -15.67
N ARG A 93 -11.99 -15.46 -16.09
CA ARG A 93 -11.33 -15.42 -17.40
C ARG A 93 -10.90 -13.99 -17.77
N PRO A 94 -10.10 -13.33 -16.91
CA PRO A 94 -9.73 -11.94 -17.13
C PRO A 94 -8.71 -11.80 -18.25
N ASP A 95 -8.74 -10.64 -18.93
CA ASP A 95 -7.71 -10.22 -19.90
C ASP A 95 -6.51 -9.58 -19.17
N ARG A 96 -6.72 -9.05 -17.97
CA ARG A 96 -5.69 -8.47 -17.11
C ARG A 96 -5.96 -8.77 -15.63
N LEU A 97 -4.86 -8.94 -14.90
CA LEU A 97 -4.84 -9.03 -13.43
C LEU A 97 -4.27 -7.72 -12.88
N VAL A 98 -4.90 -7.14 -11.86
CA VAL A 98 -4.43 -5.92 -11.22
C VAL A 98 -4.16 -6.19 -9.75
N PRO A 99 -2.87 -6.37 -9.33
CA PRO A 99 -2.53 -6.48 -7.93
C PRO A 99 -2.66 -5.12 -7.25
N CYS A 100 -3.24 -5.12 -6.04
CA CYS A 100 -3.44 -3.91 -5.25
C CYS A 100 -2.55 -3.85 -3.99
N ASP A 101 -1.74 -4.87 -3.75
CA ASP A 101 -0.74 -4.93 -2.68
C ASP A 101 0.39 -5.90 -3.05
N ASP A 102 1.48 -5.82 -2.32
CA ASP A 102 2.70 -6.58 -2.64
C ASP A 102 2.51 -8.09 -2.49
N ALA A 103 1.68 -8.53 -1.53
CA ALA A 103 1.35 -9.96 -1.38
C ALA A 103 0.48 -10.44 -2.55
N ALA A 104 -0.43 -9.61 -3.06
CA ALA A 104 -1.17 -9.89 -4.29
C ALA A 104 -0.22 -10.02 -5.48
N THR A 105 0.77 -9.12 -5.62
CA THR A 105 1.79 -9.23 -6.67
C THR A 105 2.57 -10.55 -6.57
N ALA A 106 2.99 -10.93 -5.36
CA ALA A 106 3.70 -12.20 -5.14
C ALA A 106 2.83 -13.42 -5.51
N LEU A 107 1.53 -13.38 -5.24
CA LEU A 107 0.58 -14.42 -5.65
C LEU A 107 0.44 -14.50 -7.18
N LEU A 108 0.41 -13.36 -7.88
CA LEU A 108 0.37 -13.32 -9.34
C LEU A 108 1.67 -13.89 -9.94
N VAL A 109 2.82 -13.49 -9.40
CA VAL A 109 4.12 -14.03 -9.82
C VAL A 109 4.19 -15.55 -9.61
N ALA A 110 3.62 -16.07 -8.52
CA ALA A 110 3.53 -17.51 -8.30
C ALA A 110 2.64 -18.22 -9.34
N LEU A 111 1.57 -17.57 -9.84
CA LEU A 111 0.75 -18.11 -10.92
C LEU A 111 1.49 -18.20 -12.27
N HIS A 112 2.58 -17.46 -12.48
CA HIS A 112 3.40 -17.53 -13.68
C HIS A 112 4.04 -18.92 -13.90
N ALA A 113 4.22 -19.70 -12.86
CA ALA A 113 4.72 -21.06 -12.96
C ALA A 113 3.77 -22.00 -13.73
N ASP A 114 2.46 -21.73 -13.70
CA ASP A 114 1.46 -22.49 -14.45
C ASP A 114 1.40 -22.00 -15.90
N ARG A 115 1.59 -22.93 -16.87
CA ARG A 115 1.55 -22.63 -18.31
C ARG A 115 0.22 -22.00 -18.75
N ALA A 116 -0.89 -22.34 -18.08
CA ALA A 116 -2.22 -21.83 -18.44
C ALA A 116 -2.42 -20.35 -18.06
N THR A 117 -1.65 -19.84 -17.11
CA THR A 117 -1.77 -18.44 -16.61
C THR A 117 -0.57 -17.58 -16.94
N ARG A 118 0.52 -18.17 -17.46
CA ARG A 118 1.78 -17.46 -17.75
C ARG A 118 1.60 -16.22 -18.59
N SER A 119 1.00 -16.36 -19.78
CA SER A 119 0.77 -15.25 -20.72
C SER A 119 -0.13 -14.16 -20.12
N LEU A 120 -1.11 -14.53 -19.29
CA LEU A 120 -1.96 -13.59 -18.59
C LEU A 120 -1.18 -12.78 -17.56
N VAL A 121 -0.29 -13.44 -16.78
CA VAL A 121 0.56 -12.77 -15.79
C VAL A 121 1.54 -11.83 -16.49
N GLU A 122 2.18 -12.24 -17.58
CA GLU A 122 3.08 -11.39 -18.38
C GLU A 122 2.33 -10.22 -19.03
N ALA A 123 1.14 -10.44 -19.56
CA ALA A 123 0.32 -9.36 -20.06
C ALA A 123 -0.05 -8.34 -18.98
N SER A 124 -0.16 -8.78 -17.72
CA SER A 124 -0.61 -7.98 -16.59
C SER A 124 0.53 -7.24 -15.87
N LEU A 125 1.73 -7.84 -15.77
CA LEU A 125 2.86 -7.33 -14.99
C LEU A 125 4.06 -6.95 -15.86
N GLY A 126 4.14 -7.46 -17.09
CA GLY A 126 5.25 -7.26 -18.01
C GLY A 126 6.23 -8.45 -18.04
N ASN A 127 7.47 -8.18 -18.44
CA ASN A 127 8.49 -9.19 -18.66
C ASN A 127 8.81 -9.95 -17.38
N SER A 128 8.64 -11.27 -17.39
CA SER A 128 8.88 -12.17 -16.26
C SER A 128 10.33 -12.19 -15.77
N GLU A 129 11.31 -11.91 -16.62
CA GLU A 129 12.72 -11.76 -16.21
C GLU A 129 12.95 -10.60 -15.24
N SER A 130 12.01 -9.62 -15.23
CA SER A 130 12.07 -8.46 -14.37
C SER A 130 11.46 -8.68 -12.97
N PHE A 131 10.73 -9.79 -12.75
CA PHE A 131 10.06 -10.04 -11.47
C PHE A 131 11.01 -10.03 -10.26
N PRO A 132 12.23 -10.62 -10.31
CA PRO A 132 13.16 -10.57 -9.19
C PRO A 132 13.56 -9.14 -8.82
N VAL A 133 13.74 -8.25 -9.80
CA VAL A 133 14.06 -6.84 -9.56
C VAL A 133 12.84 -6.10 -9.04
N ALA A 134 11.68 -6.31 -9.66
CA ALA A 134 10.45 -5.65 -9.25
C ALA A 134 10.06 -5.95 -7.79
N LEU A 135 10.37 -7.14 -7.30
CA LEU A 135 10.05 -7.59 -5.93
C LEU A 135 11.15 -7.30 -4.90
N SER A 136 12.30 -6.70 -5.28
CA SER A 136 13.42 -6.44 -4.38
C SER A 136 13.80 -4.97 -4.34
N LYS A 137 13.59 -4.31 -3.20
CA LYS A 137 13.98 -2.90 -2.99
C LYS A 137 15.48 -2.70 -3.21
N GLY A 138 16.31 -3.64 -2.73
CA GLY A 138 17.76 -3.59 -2.95
C GLY A 138 18.12 -3.70 -4.44
N ALA A 139 17.48 -4.58 -5.20
CA ALA A 139 17.72 -4.71 -6.64
C ALA A 139 17.22 -3.46 -7.40
N GLN A 140 16.11 -2.87 -6.98
CA GLN A 140 15.61 -1.60 -7.53
C GLN A 140 16.63 -0.46 -7.34
N MET A 141 17.26 -0.35 -6.17
CA MET A 141 18.28 0.69 -5.93
C MET A 141 19.52 0.48 -6.80
N ARG A 142 19.97 -0.77 -6.97
CA ARG A 142 21.08 -1.09 -7.91
C ARG A 142 20.71 -0.72 -9.35
N LEU A 143 19.51 -1.05 -9.77
CA LEU A 143 19.00 -0.68 -11.10
C LEU A 143 18.91 0.84 -11.26
N ALA A 144 18.41 1.57 -10.25
CA ALA A 144 18.34 3.03 -10.28
C ALA A 144 19.73 3.66 -10.54
N THR A 145 20.77 3.17 -9.83
CA THR A 145 22.14 3.61 -10.05
C THR A 145 22.61 3.34 -11.48
N GLN A 146 22.34 2.14 -12.03
CA GLN A 146 22.70 1.79 -13.41
C GLN A 146 22.01 2.67 -14.46
N LEU A 147 20.78 3.08 -14.19
CA LEU A 147 19.98 3.93 -15.09
C LEU A 147 20.24 5.43 -14.90
N GLY A 148 21.08 5.83 -13.94
CA GLY A 148 21.27 7.23 -13.58
C GLY A 148 20.02 7.88 -12.96
N VAL A 149 19.07 7.09 -12.46
CA VAL A 149 17.89 7.60 -11.74
C VAL A 149 18.34 8.10 -10.37
N PRO A 150 18.02 9.35 -10.01
CA PRO A 150 18.42 9.90 -8.74
C PRO A 150 17.78 9.13 -7.56
N ILE A 151 18.63 8.69 -6.62
CA ILE A 151 18.26 8.04 -5.36
C ILE A 151 19.04 8.67 -4.21
N PRO A 152 18.57 8.61 -2.96
CA PRO A 152 19.42 8.92 -1.82
C PRO A 152 20.65 7.99 -1.80
N PRO A 153 21.83 8.46 -1.38
CA PRO A 153 23.02 7.63 -1.22
C PRO A 153 22.69 6.33 -0.49
N THR A 154 23.05 5.20 -1.09
CA THR A 154 22.64 3.86 -0.62
C THR A 154 23.85 2.94 -0.51
N VAL A 155 24.02 2.29 0.63
CA VAL A 155 25.08 1.32 0.93
C VAL A 155 24.44 -0.05 1.22
N PHE A 156 24.89 -1.08 0.51
CA PHE A 156 24.43 -2.45 0.75
C PHE A 156 25.27 -3.08 1.87
N VAL A 157 24.59 -3.66 2.85
CA VAL A 157 25.22 -4.25 4.05
C VAL A 157 24.86 -5.73 4.14
N PRO A 158 25.73 -6.63 3.63
CA PRO A 158 25.41 -8.05 3.53
C PRO A 158 25.31 -8.75 4.89
N ASP A 159 26.01 -8.23 5.90
CA ASP A 159 26.08 -8.81 7.24
C ASP A 159 26.20 -7.74 8.33
N ARG A 160 26.23 -8.17 9.57
CA ARG A 160 26.29 -7.30 10.73
C ARG A 160 27.60 -6.50 10.80
N ALA A 161 28.72 -7.06 10.43
CA ALA A 161 30.01 -6.37 10.47
C ALA A 161 30.06 -5.23 9.44
N ALA A 162 29.60 -5.49 8.21
CA ALA A 162 29.43 -4.45 7.20
C ALA A 162 28.44 -3.35 7.61
N PHE A 163 27.38 -3.72 8.32
CA PHE A 163 26.41 -2.77 8.85
C PHE A 163 27.03 -1.87 9.92
N ASP A 164 27.74 -2.45 10.90
CA ASP A 164 28.38 -1.69 11.99
C ASP A 164 29.43 -0.72 11.45
N LEU A 165 30.21 -1.14 10.44
CA LEU A 165 31.16 -0.28 9.75
C LEU A 165 30.46 0.85 8.97
N ALA A 166 29.38 0.53 8.27
CA ALA A 166 28.61 1.52 7.51
C ALA A 166 27.96 2.58 8.44
N ILE A 167 27.42 2.14 9.58
CA ILE A 167 26.85 3.05 10.59
C ILE A 167 27.92 3.96 11.20
N ALA A 168 29.11 3.45 11.48
CA ALA A 168 30.22 4.25 12.04
C ALA A 168 30.64 5.40 11.11
N GLY A 169 30.51 5.22 9.79
CA GLY A 169 30.81 6.24 8.80
C GLY A 169 29.60 7.04 8.28
N ALA A 170 28.37 6.70 8.73
CA ALA A 170 27.16 7.32 8.20
C ALA A 170 26.83 8.66 8.83
N THR A 171 26.33 9.59 8.03
CA THR A 171 25.62 10.77 8.54
C THR A 171 24.24 10.36 9.04
N LEU A 172 23.97 10.58 10.32
CA LEU A 172 22.69 10.29 10.94
C LEU A 172 21.74 11.50 10.90
N PRO A 173 20.43 11.31 10.82
CA PRO A 173 19.77 10.00 10.70
C PRO A 173 19.98 9.34 9.34
N CYS A 174 19.88 7.98 9.30
CA CYS A 174 19.84 7.20 8.08
C CYS A 174 18.66 6.21 8.13
N VAL A 175 18.41 5.50 7.03
CA VAL A 175 17.26 4.58 6.89
C VAL A 175 17.77 3.18 6.58
N LEU A 176 17.50 2.23 7.48
CA LEU A 176 17.73 0.80 7.24
C LEU A 176 16.50 0.19 6.57
N LYS A 177 16.68 -0.48 5.45
CA LYS A 177 15.62 -1.14 4.68
C LYS A 177 15.95 -2.61 4.43
N VAL A 178 14.92 -3.45 4.47
CA VAL A 178 14.98 -4.88 4.10
C VAL A 178 13.89 -5.21 3.10
N ASP A 179 14.14 -6.24 2.27
CA ASP A 179 13.16 -6.77 1.32
C ASP A 179 12.15 -7.72 2.00
N GLY A 180 11.11 -8.11 1.27
CA GLY A 180 10.13 -9.11 1.70
C GLY A 180 9.16 -8.65 2.77
N THR A 181 9.09 -7.34 3.05
CA THR A 181 8.17 -6.75 4.02
C THR A 181 7.32 -5.68 3.34
N PHE A 182 6.08 -5.49 3.84
CA PHE A 182 5.07 -4.66 3.20
C PHE A 182 4.61 -3.53 4.12
N GLY A 183 4.18 -2.41 3.54
CA GLY A 183 3.57 -1.29 4.27
C GLY A 183 4.49 -0.66 5.32
N GLY A 184 5.77 -0.48 5.01
CA GLY A 184 6.73 0.22 5.87
C GLY A 184 7.30 -0.61 7.03
N THR A 185 6.90 -1.89 7.21
CA THR A 185 7.41 -2.72 8.32
C THR A 185 8.90 -3.09 8.16
N GLY A 186 9.42 -3.11 6.94
CA GLY A 186 10.84 -3.36 6.64
C GLY A 186 11.69 -2.10 6.61
N VAL A 187 11.26 -1.01 7.22
CA VAL A 187 11.97 0.26 7.20
C VAL A 187 12.18 0.76 8.63
N ALA A 188 13.39 1.20 8.96
CA ALA A 188 13.71 1.84 10.22
C ALA A 188 14.53 3.10 10.00
N ILE A 189 14.11 4.23 10.58
CA ILE A 189 14.94 5.42 10.70
C ILE A 189 15.86 5.21 11.90
N VAL A 190 17.13 5.36 11.67
CA VAL A 190 18.21 5.17 12.64
C VAL A 190 18.75 6.54 13.00
N SER A 191 18.51 7.00 14.22
CA SER A 191 18.93 8.31 14.73
C SER A 191 20.27 8.30 15.43
N ASP A 192 20.69 7.14 15.94
CA ASP A 192 21.91 6.93 16.70
C ASP A 192 22.38 5.46 16.63
N ALA A 193 23.61 5.19 17.08
CA ALA A 193 24.21 3.85 17.04
C ALA A 193 23.43 2.79 17.86
N ARG A 194 22.79 3.20 18.97
CA ARG A 194 21.97 2.28 19.78
C ARG A 194 20.69 1.89 19.04
N ALA A 195 20.01 2.87 18.42
CA ALA A 195 18.84 2.62 17.57
C ALA A 195 19.19 1.75 16.37
N ALA A 196 20.43 1.85 15.85
CA ALA A 196 20.93 1.04 14.73
C ALA A 196 20.91 -0.45 15.06
N GLY A 197 21.50 -0.85 16.19
CA GLY A 197 21.54 -2.25 16.64
C GLY A 197 20.15 -2.84 16.81
N ALA A 198 19.26 -2.11 17.51
CA ALA A 198 17.87 -2.54 17.67
C ALA A 198 17.09 -2.63 16.37
N ALA A 199 17.35 -1.73 15.41
CA ALA A 199 16.74 -1.77 14.08
C ALA A 199 17.21 -2.98 13.26
N TRP A 200 18.51 -3.27 13.30
CA TRP A 200 19.08 -4.45 12.65
C TRP A 200 18.43 -5.73 13.17
N ASP A 201 18.45 -5.95 14.47
CA ASP A 201 17.89 -7.16 15.09
C ASP A 201 16.41 -7.33 14.77
N ARG A 202 15.64 -6.25 14.81
CA ARG A 202 14.22 -6.27 14.47
C ARG A 202 13.95 -6.63 13.01
N LEU A 203 14.78 -6.14 12.07
CA LEU A 203 14.49 -6.26 10.64
C LEU A 203 15.13 -7.51 10.01
N THR A 204 16.24 -8.01 10.56
CA THR A 204 16.97 -9.14 9.97
C THR A 204 16.64 -10.49 10.62
N ILE A 205 16.01 -10.48 11.80
CA ILE A 205 15.62 -11.72 12.49
C ILE A 205 14.19 -12.10 12.11
N ARG A 206 14.00 -13.34 11.68
CA ARG A 206 12.67 -13.86 11.38
C ARG A 206 11.77 -13.82 12.62
N PRO A 207 10.58 -13.18 12.56
CA PRO A 207 9.66 -13.16 13.68
C PRO A 207 9.31 -14.57 14.19
N SER A 208 9.24 -14.78 15.49
CA SER A 208 8.77 -16.05 16.04
C SER A 208 7.30 -16.30 15.71
N VAL A 209 6.84 -17.57 15.77
CA VAL A 209 5.43 -17.89 15.54
C VAL A 209 4.52 -17.15 16.50
N LEU A 210 4.95 -17.08 17.78
CA LEU A 210 4.19 -16.40 18.83
C LEU A 210 4.11 -14.89 18.58
N ALA A 211 5.21 -14.25 18.14
CA ALA A 211 5.22 -12.84 17.79
C ALA A 211 4.31 -12.55 16.59
N ALA A 212 4.36 -13.40 15.57
CA ALA A 212 3.48 -13.27 14.40
C ALA A 212 2.00 -13.50 14.75
N ALA A 213 1.68 -14.48 15.60
CA ALA A 213 0.32 -14.71 16.07
C ALA A 213 -0.20 -13.55 16.93
N LYS A 214 0.63 -13.03 17.86
CA LYS A 214 0.29 -11.84 18.65
C LYS A 214 0.05 -10.62 17.75
N GLY A 215 0.92 -10.40 16.75
CA GLY A 215 0.75 -9.35 15.76
C GLY A 215 -0.55 -9.49 14.98
N ALA A 216 -0.89 -10.71 14.54
CA ALA A 216 -2.14 -10.98 13.79
C ALA A 216 -3.39 -10.63 14.61
N VAL A 217 -3.40 -10.92 15.90
CA VAL A 217 -4.50 -10.55 16.81
C VAL A 217 -4.55 -9.03 17.02
N LEU A 218 -3.38 -8.39 17.26
CA LEU A 218 -3.31 -6.96 17.52
C LEU A 218 -3.68 -6.12 16.29
N GLU A 219 -3.24 -6.52 15.11
CA GLU A 219 -3.51 -5.83 13.85
C GLU A 219 -4.84 -6.29 13.21
N ARG A 220 -5.49 -7.31 13.79
CA ARG A 220 -6.69 -7.97 13.22
C ARG A 220 -6.50 -8.33 11.75
N SER A 221 -5.31 -8.78 11.43
CA SER A 221 -4.86 -9.09 10.06
C SER A 221 -4.01 -10.35 10.08
N VAL A 222 -4.14 -11.16 9.05
CA VAL A 222 -3.24 -12.31 8.84
C VAL A 222 -1.85 -11.90 8.36
N ARG A 223 -1.63 -10.62 8.10
CA ARG A 223 -0.39 -10.06 7.57
C ARG A 223 0.84 -10.47 8.35
N PRO A 224 0.93 -10.36 9.70
CA PRO A 224 2.12 -10.78 10.44
C PRO A 224 2.48 -12.27 10.26
N LEU A 225 1.46 -13.12 10.08
CA LEU A 225 1.67 -14.55 9.80
C LEU A 225 2.19 -14.77 8.37
N MET A 226 1.64 -14.04 7.39
CA MET A 226 2.10 -14.09 6.00
C MET A 226 3.51 -13.52 5.86
N ASP A 227 3.82 -12.39 6.50
CA ASP A 227 5.15 -11.78 6.52
C ASP A 227 6.17 -12.78 7.09
N ARG A 228 5.83 -13.49 8.17
CA ARG A 228 6.67 -14.55 8.71
C ARG A 228 6.83 -15.74 7.76
N GLN A 229 5.75 -16.18 7.10
CA GLN A 229 5.80 -17.30 6.15
C GLN A 229 6.65 -16.94 4.92
N ASN A 230 6.50 -15.73 4.42
CA ASN A 230 7.20 -15.24 3.23
C ASN A 230 8.55 -14.59 3.56
N TRP A 231 8.91 -14.52 4.85
CA TRP A 231 10.19 -13.96 5.27
C TRP A 231 11.35 -14.69 4.58
N ARG A 232 12.17 -13.92 3.91
CA ARG A 232 13.40 -14.39 3.31
C ARG A 232 14.52 -13.51 3.83
N ALA A 233 15.65 -14.12 4.17
CA ALA A 233 16.84 -13.35 4.42
C ALA A 233 17.23 -12.61 3.14
N SER A 234 17.13 -11.30 3.16
CA SER A 234 17.61 -10.43 2.08
C SER A 234 18.64 -9.49 2.66
N PRO A 235 19.75 -9.24 1.97
CA PRO A 235 20.74 -8.28 2.44
C PRO A 235 20.09 -6.92 2.64
N PRO A 236 20.17 -6.35 3.86
CA PRO A 236 19.68 -5.00 4.11
C PRO A 236 20.50 -3.98 3.33
N HIS A 237 19.94 -2.77 3.22
CA HIS A 237 20.68 -1.62 2.73
C HIS A 237 20.40 -0.40 3.61
N LEU A 238 21.44 0.40 3.78
CA LEU A 238 21.37 1.70 4.41
C LEU A 238 21.20 2.77 3.34
N GLN A 239 20.26 3.66 3.57
CA GLN A 239 19.99 4.80 2.70
C GLN A 239 20.12 6.09 3.51
N ALA A 240 20.78 7.11 2.96
CA ALA A 240 20.83 8.41 3.60
C ALA A 240 19.41 8.96 3.81
N PHE A 241 19.15 9.52 4.99
CA PHE A 241 17.90 10.23 5.22
C PHE A 241 17.94 11.58 4.51
N VAL A 242 16.97 11.82 3.66
CA VAL A 242 16.82 13.09 2.96
C VAL A 242 15.63 13.82 3.56
N ALA A 243 15.90 14.97 4.15
CA ALA A 243 14.85 15.90 4.58
C ALA A 243 14.22 16.51 3.33
N GLY A 244 12.89 16.36 3.18
CA GLY A 244 12.19 16.82 2.00
C GLY A 244 10.71 16.47 2.04
N ARG A 245 10.00 16.81 0.96
CA ARG A 245 8.59 16.52 0.79
C ARG A 245 8.41 15.11 0.20
N LEU A 246 7.62 14.26 0.82
CA LEU A 246 7.25 12.98 0.22
C LEU A 246 6.42 13.21 -1.02
N ALA A 247 6.64 12.40 -2.04
CA ALA A 247 5.89 12.45 -3.28
C ALA A 247 5.69 11.04 -3.83
N ASN A 248 4.62 10.85 -4.58
CA ASN A 248 4.29 9.57 -5.20
C ASN A 248 3.95 9.78 -6.67
N ARG A 249 4.31 8.82 -7.51
CA ARG A 249 3.85 8.77 -8.89
C ARG A 249 3.22 7.40 -9.16
N ALA A 250 1.98 7.40 -9.56
CA ALA A 250 1.32 6.22 -10.13
C ALA A 250 1.38 6.28 -11.65
N VAL A 251 1.63 5.13 -12.27
CA VAL A 251 1.60 4.98 -13.73
C VAL A 251 0.79 3.77 -14.13
N VAL A 252 0.20 3.82 -15.31
CA VAL A 252 -0.19 2.66 -16.08
C VAL A 252 0.75 2.53 -17.26
N CYS A 253 1.20 1.33 -17.54
CA CYS A 253 2.14 1.07 -18.62
C CYS A 253 1.75 -0.19 -19.41
N GLU A 254 2.25 -0.28 -20.62
CA GLU A 254 2.06 -1.42 -21.51
C GLU A 254 3.39 -1.72 -22.20
N ARG A 255 3.88 -2.95 -21.98
CA ARG A 255 5.10 -3.49 -22.60
C ARG A 255 6.30 -2.53 -22.55
N GLY A 256 6.61 -2.02 -21.38
CA GLY A 256 7.76 -1.13 -21.19
C GLY A 256 7.52 0.33 -21.57
N ARG A 257 6.30 0.75 -21.91
CA ARG A 257 5.95 2.13 -22.22
C ARG A 257 4.94 2.67 -21.22
N VAL A 258 5.23 3.81 -20.62
CA VAL A 258 4.25 4.54 -19.79
C VAL A 258 3.16 5.08 -20.70
N VAL A 259 1.91 4.68 -20.45
CA VAL A 259 0.72 5.14 -21.18
C VAL A 259 0.17 6.42 -20.53
N ALA A 260 0.05 6.40 -19.20
CA ALA A 260 -0.37 7.56 -18.42
C ALA A 260 0.26 7.53 -17.03
N GLY A 261 0.31 8.69 -16.37
CA GLY A 261 0.83 8.79 -15.01
C GLY A 261 0.26 10.00 -14.28
N VAL A 262 0.13 9.88 -12.96
CA VAL A 262 -0.22 10.98 -12.04
C VAL A 262 0.85 11.10 -10.98
N SER A 263 1.32 12.33 -10.74
CA SER A 263 2.26 12.65 -9.66
C SER A 263 1.54 13.47 -8.59
N VAL A 264 1.88 13.21 -7.33
CA VAL A 264 1.37 13.97 -6.19
C VAL A 264 2.49 14.24 -5.19
N THR A 265 2.42 15.37 -4.50
CA THR A 265 3.14 15.62 -3.26
C THR A 265 2.26 15.30 -2.08
N VAL A 266 2.85 14.78 -1.00
CA VAL A 266 2.13 14.42 0.22
C VAL A 266 2.12 15.63 1.15
N LEU A 267 0.94 16.13 1.46
CA LEU A 267 0.75 17.25 2.38
C LEU A 267 0.54 16.77 3.82
N GLN A 268 -0.14 15.61 4.00
CA GLN A 268 -0.40 15.01 5.29
C GLN A 268 -0.30 13.48 5.22
N THR A 269 0.10 12.87 6.34
CA THR A 269 0.12 11.42 6.52
C THR A 269 -0.70 11.00 7.73
N ALA A 270 -1.28 9.83 7.70
CA ALA A 270 -2.03 9.25 8.83
C ALA A 270 -1.05 8.74 9.91
N GLY A 271 -0.43 9.68 10.65
CA GLY A 271 0.65 9.45 11.60
C GLY A 271 2.04 9.59 10.97
N ALA A 272 3.09 9.61 11.80
CA ALA A 272 4.47 9.96 11.39
C ALA A 272 5.08 9.05 10.29
N ARG A 273 4.56 7.86 10.08
CA ARG A 273 4.99 6.88 9.06
C ARG A 273 3.80 6.20 8.39
N GLY A 274 2.62 6.77 8.54
CA GLY A 274 1.39 6.22 7.98
C GLY A 274 1.25 6.51 6.48
N PRO A 275 0.22 5.95 5.86
CA PRO A 275 -0.11 6.26 4.47
C PRO A 275 -0.47 7.74 4.29
N SER A 276 -0.33 8.23 3.08
CA SER A 276 -0.77 9.58 2.72
C SER A 276 -2.25 9.77 3.05
N SER A 277 -2.59 10.91 3.65
CA SER A 277 -3.97 11.26 3.98
C SER A 277 -4.45 12.50 3.20
N VAL A 278 -3.53 13.40 2.84
CA VAL A 278 -3.79 14.52 1.94
C VAL A 278 -2.67 14.59 0.92
N VAL A 279 -3.04 14.72 -0.33
CA VAL A 279 -2.09 14.86 -1.44
C VAL A 279 -2.44 16.06 -2.32
N GLN A 280 -1.45 16.65 -2.95
CA GLN A 280 -1.63 17.67 -3.98
C GLN A 280 -1.15 17.12 -5.32
N VAL A 281 -1.97 17.23 -6.35
CA VAL A 281 -1.62 16.84 -7.71
C VAL A 281 -0.58 17.81 -8.26
N VAL A 282 0.52 17.27 -8.80
CA VAL A 282 1.64 18.06 -9.36
C VAL A 282 2.05 17.51 -10.72
N ASP A 283 2.68 18.38 -11.52
CA ASP A 283 3.43 17.95 -12.70
C ASP A 283 4.91 18.03 -12.38
N HIS A 284 5.60 16.89 -12.35
CA HIS A 284 7.00 16.81 -11.96
C HIS A 284 7.80 15.98 -12.99
N PRO A 285 8.53 16.63 -13.91
CA PRO A 285 9.24 15.94 -14.99
C PRO A 285 10.27 14.92 -14.52
N GLY A 286 10.98 15.19 -13.42
CA GLY A 286 11.98 14.27 -12.84
C GLY A 286 11.37 12.97 -12.34
N MET A 287 10.18 13.03 -11.70
CA MET A 287 9.45 11.81 -11.31
C MET A 287 8.97 11.05 -12.54
N ALA A 288 8.52 11.75 -13.58
CA ALA A 288 8.06 11.14 -14.83
C ALA A 288 9.20 10.42 -15.55
N ALA A 289 10.37 11.06 -15.67
CA ALA A 289 11.55 10.49 -16.31
C ALA A 289 12.07 9.26 -15.56
N SER A 290 12.13 9.30 -14.22
CA SER A 290 12.56 8.18 -13.39
C SER A 290 11.63 6.97 -13.55
N ALA A 291 10.32 7.17 -13.51
CA ALA A 291 9.34 6.10 -13.72
C ALA A 291 9.43 5.51 -15.13
N ALA A 292 9.57 6.36 -16.17
CA ALA A 292 9.68 5.92 -17.55
C ALA A 292 10.94 5.07 -17.78
N ALA A 293 12.08 5.43 -17.20
CA ALA A 293 13.33 4.68 -17.30
C ALA A 293 13.19 3.26 -16.69
N PHE A 294 12.55 3.15 -15.52
CA PHE A 294 12.28 1.86 -14.89
C PHE A 294 11.31 1.01 -15.71
N VAL A 295 10.19 1.60 -16.13
CA VAL A 295 9.17 0.91 -16.94
C VAL A 295 9.77 0.36 -18.21
N ALA A 296 10.57 1.15 -18.93
CA ALA A 296 11.22 0.74 -20.17
C ALA A 296 12.24 -0.39 -19.92
N ARG A 297 13.12 -0.22 -18.91
CA ARG A 297 14.20 -1.20 -18.64
C ARG A 297 13.66 -2.55 -18.18
N LEU A 298 12.57 -2.56 -17.42
CA LEU A 298 11.95 -3.77 -16.88
C LEU A 298 10.85 -4.34 -17.77
N GLY A 299 10.47 -3.66 -18.85
CA GLY A 299 9.40 -4.10 -19.75
C GLY A 299 8.06 -4.26 -19.03
N LEU A 300 7.73 -3.34 -18.10
CA LEU A 300 6.56 -3.46 -17.24
C LEU A 300 5.25 -3.26 -17.99
N SER A 301 4.19 -3.90 -17.50
CA SER A 301 2.79 -3.70 -17.89
C SER A 301 1.91 -3.53 -16.66
N GLY A 302 0.73 -2.91 -16.82
CA GLY A 302 -0.24 -2.69 -15.75
C GLY A 302 0.05 -1.47 -14.89
N PHE A 303 -0.42 -1.49 -13.65
CA PHE A 303 -0.26 -0.39 -12.69
C PHE A 303 1.00 -0.54 -11.85
N HIS A 304 1.75 0.56 -11.70
CA HIS A 304 2.92 0.64 -10.83
C HIS A 304 2.94 1.97 -10.08
N GLY A 305 3.46 1.95 -8.85
CA GLY A 305 3.70 3.15 -8.05
C GLY A 305 5.19 3.38 -7.83
N PHE A 306 5.57 4.64 -7.73
CA PHE A 306 6.94 5.07 -7.41
C PHE A 306 6.89 6.05 -6.26
N ASP A 307 7.68 5.82 -5.24
CA ASP A 307 7.78 6.69 -4.07
C ASP A 307 9.06 7.52 -4.17
N PHE A 308 8.94 8.82 -3.89
CA PHE A 308 10.01 9.79 -3.97
C PHE A 308 10.09 10.63 -2.71
N VAL A 309 11.24 11.24 -2.50
CA VAL A 309 11.41 12.44 -1.69
C VAL A 309 11.91 13.58 -2.58
N LEU A 310 11.24 14.73 -2.52
CA LEU A 310 11.68 15.95 -3.18
C LEU A 310 12.59 16.68 -2.23
N GLY A 311 13.87 16.84 -2.64
CA GLY A 311 14.88 17.57 -1.89
C GLY A 311 14.59 19.09 -1.82
N PRO A 312 15.45 19.85 -1.13
CA PRO A 312 15.31 21.31 -1.05
C PRO A 312 15.39 22.01 -2.41
N ASP A 313 16.09 21.41 -3.37
CA ASP A 313 16.23 21.86 -4.76
C ASP A 313 15.09 21.33 -5.68
N ASP A 314 14.04 20.78 -5.11
CA ASP A 314 12.93 20.12 -5.79
C ASP A 314 13.35 18.89 -6.63
N ARG A 315 14.57 18.39 -6.48
CA ARG A 315 15.03 17.19 -7.16
C ARG A 315 14.32 15.95 -6.61
N ALA A 316 13.71 15.16 -7.49
CA ALA A 316 13.07 13.93 -7.12
C ALA A 316 14.10 12.80 -6.92
N LEU A 317 14.21 12.29 -5.69
CA LEU A 317 15.02 11.14 -5.36
C LEU A 317 14.10 9.93 -5.14
N MET A 318 14.26 8.90 -5.95
CA MET A 318 13.43 7.70 -5.87
C MET A 318 13.76 6.86 -4.63
N LEU A 319 12.74 6.50 -3.87
CA LEU A 319 12.85 5.69 -2.65
C LEU A 319 12.56 4.21 -2.88
N GLU A 320 11.55 3.91 -3.72
CA GLU A 320 11.17 2.55 -4.11
C GLU A 320 10.19 2.55 -5.28
N MET A 321 10.08 1.42 -5.97
CA MET A 321 9.01 1.11 -6.91
C MET A 321 8.09 0.06 -6.28
N ASN A 322 6.79 0.28 -6.40
CA ASN A 322 5.74 -0.65 -5.99
C ASN A 322 5.17 -1.34 -7.24
N PRO A 323 5.40 -2.65 -7.47
CA PRO A 323 4.94 -3.36 -8.68
C PRO A 323 3.45 -3.70 -8.60
N ARG A 324 2.61 -2.70 -8.35
CA ARG A 324 1.17 -2.82 -8.11
C ARG A 324 0.46 -1.49 -8.19
N ALA A 325 -0.87 -1.53 -8.21
CA ALA A 325 -1.67 -0.33 -8.00
C ALA A 325 -1.44 0.26 -6.60
N THR A 326 -1.48 1.59 -6.52
CA THR A 326 -1.29 2.37 -5.29
C THR A 326 -2.51 3.24 -5.00
N PRO A 327 -2.64 3.79 -3.79
CA PRO A 327 -3.84 4.55 -3.37
C PRO A 327 -4.25 5.72 -4.27
N ILE A 328 -3.33 6.23 -5.10
CA ILE A 328 -3.62 7.34 -6.03
C ILE A 328 -3.96 6.88 -7.46
N CYS A 329 -4.01 5.57 -7.75
CA CYS A 329 -4.27 5.06 -9.10
C CYS A 329 -5.68 5.36 -9.62
N HIS A 330 -6.64 5.67 -8.75
CA HIS A 330 -7.99 6.10 -9.14
C HIS A 330 -8.08 7.61 -9.40
N LEU A 331 -7.04 8.37 -9.00
CA LEU A 331 -6.93 9.79 -9.31
C LEU A 331 -6.43 9.97 -10.75
N ALA A 332 -6.61 11.15 -11.30
CA ALA A 332 -6.00 11.52 -12.57
C ALA A 332 -5.68 13.01 -12.61
N GLN A 333 -5.07 13.42 -13.71
CA GLN A 333 -4.63 14.78 -13.95
C GLN A 333 -5.60 15.47 -14.90
N ALA A 334 -6.02 16.70 -14.63
CA ALA A 334 -6.93 17.45 -15.50
C ALA A 334 -6.40 17.54 -16.93
N GLY A 335 -7.30 17.40 -17.90
CA GLY A 335 -6.97 17.40 -19.32
C GLY A 335 -6.28 16.14 -19.82
N LYS A 336 -6.08 15.12 -18.96
CA LYS A 336 -5.56 13.80 -19.34
C LYS A 336 -6.56 12.73 -18.94
N HIS A 337 -6.55 11.61 -19.65
CA HIS A 337 -7.35 10.45 -19.26
C HIS A 337 -6.86 9.90 -17.91
N GLY A 338 -7.81 9.51 -17.04
CA GLY A 338 -7.48 8.80 -15.82
C GLY A 338 -6.71 7.50 -16.08
N LEU A 339 -5.91 7.05 -15.14
CA LEU A 339 -5.12 5.83 -15.31
C LEU A 339 -5.98 4.61 -15.67
N ALA A 340 -7.21 4.55 -15.16
CA ALA A 340 -8.17 3.51 -15.49
C ALA A 340 -8.57 3.55 -16.97
N ALA A 341 -8.92 4.73 -17.50
CA ALA A 341 -9.26 4.92 -18.90
C ALA A 341 -8.07 4.63 -19.82
N ALA A 342 -6.88 5.15 -19.47
CA ALA A 342 -5.66 4.91 -20.22
C ALA A 342 -5.27 3.41 -20.28
N MET A 343 -5.54 2.63 -19.23
CA MET A 343 -5.36 1.18 -19.27
C MET A 343 -6.26 0.53 -20.32
N LEU A 344 -7.53 0.91 -20.36
CA LEU A 344 -8.48 0.32 -21.31
C LEU A 344 -8.15 0.73 -22.76
N GLU A 345 -7.72 1.97 -22.97
CA GLU A 345 -7.25 2.43 -24.28
C GLU A 345 -6.02 1.65 -24.75
N ALA A 346 -5.06 1.38 -23.85
CA ALA A 346 -3.93 0.52 -24.17
C ALA A 346 -4.33 -0.93 -24.48
N MET A 347 -5.49 -1.38 -23.98
CA MET A 347 -6.10 -2.67 -24.30
C MET A 347 -7.01 -2.63 -25.53
N GLY A 348 -7.09 -1.49 -26.24
CA GLY A 348 -7.86 -1.33 -27.48
C GLY A 348 -9.33 -0.96 -27.29
N THR A 349 -9.76 -0.56 -26.08
CA THR A 349 -11.14 -0.13 -25.81
C THR A 349 -11.18 1.38 -25.62
N HIS A 350 -12.05 2.07 -26.34
CA HIS A 350 -12.27 3.49 -26.14
C HIS A 350 -12.95 3.75 -24.79
N ALA A 351 -12.34 4.57 -23.95
CA ALA A 351 -12.86 4.93 -22.65
C ALA A 351 -13.44 6.35 -22.66
N PRO A 352 -14.57 6.58 -21.97
CA PRO A 352 -15.13 7.93 -21.86
C PRO A 352 -14.18 8.85 -21.07
N PRO A 353 -14.15 10.15 -21.36
CA PRO A 353 -13.37 11.11 -20.60
C PRO A 353 -13.87 11.16 -19.15
N THR A 354 -12.93 11.21 -18.21
CA THR A 354 -13.21 11.31 -16.78
C THR A 354 -12.78 12.67 -16.25
N THR A 355 -13.61 13.28 -15.40
CA THR A 355 -13.27 14.54 -14.72
C THR A 355 -12.41 14.24 -13.48
N LEU A 356 -11.29 14.89 -13.35
CA LEU A 356 -10.24 14.52 -12.40
C LEU A 356 -9.54 15.78 -11.86
N PRO A 357 -8.91 15.70 -10.66
CA PRO A 357 -8.25 16.87 -10.08
C PRO A 357 -7.14 17.41 -10.98
N ALA A 358 -7.08 18.73 -11.10
CA ALA A 358 -6.06 19.45 -11.85
C ALA A 358 -4.72 19.51 -11.08
N PRO A 359 -3.58 19.78 -11.78
CA PRO A 359 -2.35 20.19 -11.11
C PRO A 359 -2.62 21.38 -10.18
N GLY A 360 -2.11 21.30 -8.94
CA GLY A 360 -2.36 22.26 -7.88
C GLY A 360 -3.55 21.92 -6.98
N GLU A 361 -4.48 21.08 -7.42
CA GLU A 361 -5.60 20.67 -6.59
C GLU A 361 -5.18 19.69 -5.48
N THR A 362 -5.80 19.89 -4.32
CA THR A 362 -5.57 19.10 -3.11
C THR A 362 -6.70 18.11 -2.92
N VAL A 363 -6.34 16.86 -2.63
CA VAL A 363 -7.27 15.75 -2.42
C VAL A 363 -7.06 15.17 -1.02
N ALA A 364 -8.11 15.19 -0.21
CA ALA A 364 -8.16 14.44 1.04
C ALA A 364 -8.55 12.98 0.74
N LEU A 365 -7.65 12.04 1.07
CA LEU A 365 -7.84 10.62 0.77
C LEU A 365 -8.71 9.95 1.85
N PHE A 366 -9.86 9.42 1.43
CA PHE A 366 -10.77 8.69 2.30
C PHE A 366 -10.26 7.25 2.56
N PRO A 367 -10.33 6.75 3.80
CA PRO A 367 -10.80 7.40 5.02
C PRO A 367 -9.67 8.07 5.82
N ASN A 368 -8.44 8.11 5.30
CA ASN A 368 -7.22 8.42 6.04
C ASN A 368 -7.27 9.81 6.70
N GLU A 369 -7.69 10.84 5.96
CA GLU A 369 -7.71 12.20 6.51
C GLU A 369 -8.81 12.36 7.56
N MET A 370 -10.00 11.84 7.30
CA MET A 370 -11.09 11.85 8.25
C MET A 370 -10.75 11.13 9.57
N THR A 371 -9.97 10.03 9.46
CA THR A 371 -9.52 9.26 10.63
C THR A 371 -8.39 9.94 11.37
N ARG A 372 -7.49 10.65 10.65
CA ARG A 372 -6.39 11.43 11.23
C ARG A 372 -6.90 12.64 12.01
N ASP A 373 -7.79 13.40 11.39
CA ASP A 373 -8.35 14.64 11.93
C ASP A 373 -9.73 14.92 11.32
N SER A 374 -10.78 14.63 12.07
CA SER A 374 -12.16 14.83 11.62
C SER A 374 -12.57 16.31 11.47
N THR A 375 -11.71 17.23 11.93
CA THR A 375 -11.91 18.69 11.82
C THR A 375 -10.98 19.33 10.79
N SER A 376 -10.23 18.53 10.07
CA SER A 376 -9.26 18.99 9.08
C SER A 376 -9.89 19.91 8.03
N PRO A 377 -9.28 21.08 7.73
CA PRO A 377 -9.77 21.97 6.69
C PRO A 377 -9.73 21.34 5.29
N TYR A 378 -8.90 20.34 5.08
CA TYR A 378 -8.83 19.61 3.80
C TYR A 378 -10.08 18.81 3.49
N LEU A 379 -10.92 18.48 4.49
CA LEU A 379 -12.21 17.79 4.29
C LEU A 379 -13.28 18.68 3.67
N GLN A 380 -13.07 20.00 3.64
CA GLN A 380 -13.98 20.95 3.00
C GLN A 380 -13.74 21.09 1.49
N GLY A 381 -12.56 20.64 1.01
CA GLY A 381 -12.18 20.62 -0.40
C GLY A 381 -12.57 19.33 -1.09
N TRP A 382 -11.73 18.90 -2.05
CA TRP A 382 -11.91 17.61 -2.70
C TRP A 382 -11.61 16.48 -1.72
N HIS A 383 -12.67 15.80 -1.30
CA HIS A 383 -12.58 14.61 -0.45
C HIS A 383 -13.11 13.40 -1.23
N ASP A 384 -12.27 12.40 -1.46
CA ASP A 384 -12.56 11.28 -2.35
C ASP A 384 -13.47 10.20 -1.72
N VAL A 385 -14.51 10.59 -1.01
CA VAL A 385 -15.50 9.70 -0.39
C VAL A 385 -16.23 8.88 -1.46
N PRO A 386 -16.38 7.55 -1.30
CA PRO A 386 -17.11 6.70 -2.24
C PRO A 386 -18.64 6.85 -2.08
N CYS A 387 -19.18 8.04 -2.32
CA CYS A 387 -20.61 8.34 -2.10
C CYS A 387 -21.54 7.45 -2.92
N ASN A 388 -21.09 6.97 -4.08
CA ASN A 388 -21.86 6.09 -4.97
C ASN A 388 -21.75 4.60 -4.59
N ASP A 389 -21.03 4.26 -3.51
CA ASP A 389 -20.86 2.90 -3.02
C ASP A 389 -21.25 2.83 -1.54
N LEU A 390 -22.56 2.87 -1.28
CA LEU A 390 -23.08 2.86 0.09
C LEU A 390 -22.69 1.61 0.90
N PRO A 391 -22.65 0.38 0.36
CA PRO A 391 -22.17 -0.77 1.09
C PRO A 391 -20.72 -0.63 1.55
N LEU A 392 -19.82 -0.15 0.67
CA LEU A 392 -18.43 0.15 1.02
C LEU A 392 -18.36 1.21 2.12
N LEU A 393 -19.06 2.34 1.92
CA LEU A 393 -19.05 3.45 2.87
C LEU A 393 -19.50 3.00 4.27
N ARG A 394 -20.61 2.24 4.36
CA ARG A 394 -21.10 1.67 5.63
C ARG A 394 -20.08 0.76 6.29
N SER A 395 -19.44 -0.10 5.52
CA SER A 395 -18.43 -1.03 6.03
C SER A 395 -17.19 -0.29 6.59
N VAL A 396 -16.70 0.71 5.87
CA VAL A 396 -15.55 1.52 6.31
C VAL A 396 -15.88 2.31 7.57
N LEU A 397 -17.04 2.96 7.63
CA LEU A 397 -17.46 3.72 8.81
C LEU A 397 -17.66 2.81 10.03
N ALA A 398 -18.22 1.62 9.86
CA ALA A 398 -18.33 0.63 10.92
C ALA A 398 -16.97 0.17 11.45
N ASP A 399 -15.98 -0.04 10.57
CA ASP A 399 -14.62 -0.41 10.98
C ASP A 399 -13.92 0.72 11.75
N ILE A 400 -14.05 1.96 11.29
CA ILE A 400 -13.53 3.15 12.00
C ILE A 400 -14.15 3.25 13.40
N ALA A 401 -15.48 3.14 13.52
CA ALA A 401 -16.17 3.21 14.80
C ALA A 401 -15.72 2.11 15.76
N MET A 402 -15.53 0.89 15.25
CA MET A 402 -15.05 -0.23 16.06
C MET A 402 -13.60 -0.03 16.48
N THR A 403 -12.72 0.43 15.60
CA THR A 403 -11.31 0.70 15.88
C THR A 403 -11.15 1.80 16.92
N SER A 404 -11.94 2.88 16.84
CA SER A 404 -11.97 3.97 17.82
C SER A 404 -12.42 3.48 19.21
N ARG A 405 -13.44 2.63 19.29
CA ARG A 405 -13.88 2.02 20.55
C ARG A 405 -12.79 1.17 21.20
N ILE A 406 -12.08 0.36 20.41
CA ILE A 406 -10.97 -0.45 20.90
C ILE A 406 -9.81 0.43 21.37
N ALA A 407 -9.47 1.50 20.66
CA ALA A 407 -8.43 2.45 21.06
C ALA A 407 -8.78 3.13 22.39
N ASN A 408 -10.02 3.59 22.55
CA ASN A 408 -10.52 4.19 23.80
C ASN A 408 -10.47 3.19 24.96
N PHE A 409 -10.89 1.93 24.76
CA PHE A 409 -10.80 0.88 25.76
C PHE A 409 -9.36 0.56 26.16
N ARG A 410 -8.43 0.49 25.21
CA ARG A 410 -6.99 0.31 25.47
C ARG A 410 -6.38 1.50 26.21
N GLY A 411 -6.79 2.71 25.91
CA GLY A 411 -6.41 3.92 26.64
C GLY A 411 -6.88 3.87 28.09
N TRP A 412 -8.13 3.49 28.30
CA TRP A 412 -8.71 3.30 29.62
C TRP A 412 -7.96 2.22 30.44
N LEU A 413 -7.65 1.05 29.84
CA LEU A 413 -6.87 -0.02 30.49
C LEU A 413 -5.46 0.44 30.90
N ARG A 414 -4.78 1.20 30.06
CA ARG A 414 -3.44 1.76 30.38
C ARG A 414 -3.52 2.71 31.56
N ASN A 415 -4.47 3.62 31.57
CA ASN A 415 -4.68 4.55 32.67
C ASN A 415 -5.06 3.83 33.96
N PHE A 416 -5.83 2.76 33.87
CA PHE A 416 -6.22 1.93 35.02
C PHE A 416 -5.04 1.16 35.60
N SER A 417 -4.13 0.63 34.76
CA SER A 417 -2.91 -0.06 35.22
C SER A 417 -1.91 0.90 35.88
N GLN A 418 -1.77 2.12 35.33
CA GLN A 418 -0.91 3.15 35.92
C GLN A 418 -1.40 3.64 37.29
N ARG A 419 -2.71 3.70 37.51
CA ARG A 419 -3.31 4.07 38.80
C ARG A 419 -3.12 2.99 39.91
N ARG A 420 -2.79 1.76 39.52
CA ARG A 420 -2.55 0.64 40.44
C ARG A 420 -1.08 0.46 40.86
N SER A 421 -0.12 1.17 40.26
CA SER A 421 1.24 1.20 40.71
C SER A 421 1.30 2.14 41.93
N PRO A 422 1.60 1.66 43.15
CA PRO A 422 1.77 2.53 44.29
C PRO A 422 2.92 3.48 43.99
N ALA A 423 2.70 4.78 44.23
CA ALA A 423 3.77 5.76 44.18
C ALA A 423 4.93 5.26 45.09
N PRO A 424 6.21 5.35 44.66
CA PRO A 424 7.32 5.04 45.56
C PRO A 424 7.19 5.93 46.76
N ALA A 425 7.14 5.32 47.97
CA ALA A 425 7.10 6.00 49.23
C ALA A 425 8.27 6.98 49.26
N SER A 426 7.98 8.27 49.25
CA SER A 426 8.97 9.31 49.48
C SER A 426 9.52 9.12 50.88
N CYS A 427 10.76 8.63 50.99
CA CYS A 427 11.52 8.60 52.23
C CYS A 427 11.69 10.06 52.71
N ARG A 428 10.96 10.46 53.72
CA ARG A 428 11.22 11.70 54.45
C ARG A 428 12.51 11.48 55.21
N SER A 429 13.63 11.94 54.67
CA SER A 429 14.87 12.02 55.41
C SER A 429 14.73 13.04 56.53
N CYS A 430 15.03 12.61 57.75
CA CYS A 430 15.16 13.40 58.95
C CYS A 430 16.08 14.62 58.74
N ALA A 431 15.60 15.81 59.05
CA ALA A 431 16.44 16.96 59.29
C ALA A 431 17.06 16.85 60.70
N PRO A 432 18.34 17.17 60.88
CA PRO A 432 18.93 17.23 62.20
C PRO A 432 18.44 18.48 62.93
N PRO A 433 18.43 18.46 64.32
CA PRO A 433 18.00 19.60 65.10
C PRO A 433 19.04 20.72 65.08
N ALA A 434 18.57 21.96 65.01
CA ALA A 434 19.38 23.14 65.27
C ALA A 434 19.64 23.25 66.76
N ASP A 435 20.90 23.39 67.16
CA ASP A 435 21.36 23.73 68.51
C ASP A 435 21.67 25.22 68.59
N PRO A 436 21.75 25.79 69.81
CA PRO A 436 21.08 26.97 70.33
C PRO A 436 21.66 28.31 69.94
#